data_dd606614c453b3a02b620eb54cf681e0
#
_entry.id   dd606614c453b3a02b620eb54cf681e0
#
_cell.length_a   1.000
_cell.length_b   1.000
_cell.length_c   1.000
_cell.angle_alpha   90.00
_cell.angle_beta   90.00
_cell.angle_gamma   90.00
#
_symmetry.space_group_name_H-M   'P 1'
#
loop_
_entity.id
_entity.type
_entity.pdbx_description
1 polymer ?
#
loop_
_entity_poly.entity_id
_entity_poly.type
_entity_poly.pdbx_seq_one_letter_code
_entity_poly.pdbx_strand_id
1 'polypeptide(L)'
;ALYVREDAKKKLQLQGARQMANFWICLFFASVLGIAVSFLPDTQIPKTELERPEFGQTKDYSLTVEGLEEGDQTIHVSVDGKEPETQGMMAVFDDAFDSVKKQILGENESLENVQTNLSLVSSTIYGIRVAWKSLTPELLDDFGVIQIQDIPSEGVTAQLQVKLSYSMYEQYYTLDVRLMMPKKDAQLSLIHISEPT
;
A
#
# COMPACT_ATOMS: atom_id res chain seq x y z
N ALA A 1 -45.63 59.52 -56.42
CA ALA A 1 -45.88 58.44 -55.41
C ALA A 1 -45.00 57.19 -55.62
N LEU A 2 -44.61 56.83 -56.86
CA LEU A 2 -43.76 55.65 -57.17
C LEU A 2 -42.30 55.84 -56.75
N TYR A 3 -41.73 57.02 -56.93
CA TYR A 3 -40.33 57.29 -56.67
C TYR A 3 -39.97 57.22 -55.18
N VAL A 4 -40.84 57.71 -54.30
CA VAL A 4 -40.64 57.67 -52.84
C VAL A 4 -40.66 56.25 -52.29
N ARG A 5 -41.36 55.34 -52.99
CA ARG A 5 -41.47 53.94 -52.57
C ARG A 5 -40.20 53.12 -52.88
N GLU A 6 -39.50 53.49 -53.99
CA GLU A 6 -38.22 52.86 -54.38
C GLU A 6 -37.09 53.29 -53.43
N ASP A 7 -37.01 54.56 -53.05
CA ASP A 7 -36.02 55.05 -52.11
C ASP A 7 -36.19 54.47 -50.72
N ALA A 8 -37.41 54.27 -50.31
CA ALA A 8 -37.72 53.59 -49.01
C ALA A 8 -37.27 52.11 -49.04
N LYS A 9 -37.50 51.39 -50.14
CA LYS A 9 -37.03 50.02 -50.31
C LYS A 9 -35.51 49.90 -50.35
N LYS A 10 -34.84 50.83 -51.06
CA LYS A 10 -33.35 50.87 -51.10
C LYS A 10 -32.76 51.17 -49.68
N LYS A 11 -33.34 52.09 -48.92
CA LYS A 11 -32.93 52.37 -47.53
C LYS A 11 -33.10 51.17 -46.64
N LEU A 12 -34.25 50.43 -46.77
CA LEU A 12 -34.48 49.23 -45.99
C LEU A 12 -33.49 48.10 -46.32
N GLN A 13 -33.18 47.91 -47.61
CA GLN A 13 -32.19 46.94 -48.06
C GLN A 13 -30.77 47.30 -47.58
N LEU A 14 -30.40 48.61 -47.60
CA LEU A 14 -29.10 49.06 -47.07
C LEU A 14 -29.00 48.88 -45.57
N GLN A 15 -30.08 49.14 -44.84
CA GLN A 15 -30.13 48.87 -43.36
C GLN A 15 -29.99 47.38 -43.06
N GLY A 16 -30.68 46.54 -43.78
CA GLY A 16 -30.55 45.07 -43.64
C GLY A 16 -29.13 44.57 -43.95
N ALA A 17 -28.52 45.07 -45.05
CA ALA A 17 -27.17 44.73 -45.41
C ALA A 17 -26.14 45.18 -44.36
N ARG A 18 -26.31 46.38 -43.77
CA ARG A 18 -25.45 46.88 -42.65
C ARG A 18 -25.61 46.03 -41.38
N GLN A 19 -26.82 45.65 -41.04
CA GLN A 19 -27.06 44.78 -39.87
C GLN A 19 -26.43 43.40 -40.07
N MET A 20 -26.57 42.80 -41.24
CA MET A 20 -25.90 41.54 -41.60
C MET A 20 -24.36 41.67 -41.56
N ALA A 21 -23.79 42.74 -42.09
CA ALA A 21 -22.35 42.99 -42.06
C ALA A 21 -21.83 43.11 -40.60
N ASN A 22 -22.54 43.85 -39.75
CA ASN A 22 -22.19 44.00 -38.35
C ASN A 22 -22.25 42.64 -37.60
N PHE A 23 -23.27 41.80 -37.92
CA PHE A 23 -23.39 40.48 -37.35
C PHE A 23 -22.19 39.60 -37.70
N TRP A 24 -21.79 39.59 -38.98
CA TRP A 24 -20.64 38.82 -39.44
C TRP A 24 -19.30 39.33 -38.82
N ILE A 25 -19.15 40.65 -38.67
CA ILE A 25 -18.00 41.25 -38.00
C ILE A 25 -17.94 40.81 -36.54
N CYS A 26 -19.04 40.84 -35.78
CA CYS A 26 -19.09 40.37 -34.39
C CYS A 26 -18.75 38.89 -34.29
N LEU A 27 -19.27 38.07 -35.23
CA LEU A 27 -19.00 36.62 -35.24
C LEU A 27 -17.53 36.32 -35.56
N PHE A 28 -16.93 37.10 -36.46
CA PHE A 28 -15.49 37.02 -36.75
C PHE A 28 -14.63 37.37 -35.54
N PHE A 29 -14.92 38.46 -34.86
CA PHE A 29 -14.20 38.85 -33.63
C PHE A 29 -14.39 37.82 -32.51
N ALA A 30 -15.58 37.27 -32.33
CA ALA A 30 -15.83 36.19 -31.35
C ALA A 30 -15.02 34.93 -31.67
N SER A 31 -14.92 34.58 -32.96
CA SER A 31 -14.11 33.43 -33.41
C SER A 31 -12.60 33.66 -33.14
N VAL A 32 -12.09 34.86 -33.46
CA VAL A 32 -10.68 35.21 -33.24
C VAL A 32 -10.37 35.22 -31.74
N LEU A 33 -11.29 35.75 -30.91
CA LEU A 33 -11.14 35.73 -29.46
C LEU A 33 -11.11 34.31 -28.92
N GLY A 34 -11.98 33.42 -29.41
CA GLY A 34 -12.02 32.00 -29.04
C GLY A 34 -10.70 31.27 -29.37
N ILE A 35 -10.15 31.55 -30.54
CA ILE A 35 -8.83 31.02 -30.94
C ILE A 35 -7.72 31.58 -30.04
N ALA A 36 -7.73 32.89 -29.77
CA ALA A 36 -6.72 33.52 -28.91
C ALA A 36 -6.73 32.92 -27.48
N VAL A 37 -7.91 32.64 -26.93
CA VAL A 37 -8.03 31.99 -25.61
C VAL A 37 -7.49 30.56 -25.64
N SER A 38 -7.62 29.84 -26.76
CA SER A 38 -7.09 28.48 -26.91
C SER A 38 -5.55 28.42 -26.96
N PHE A 39 -4.90 29.54 -27.27
CA PHE A 39 -3.43 29.66 -27.25
C PHE A 39 -2.88 30.25 -25.95
N LEU A 40 -3.74 30.62 -24.98
CA LEU A 40 -3.25 30.92 -23.65
C LEU A 40 -2.63 29.65 -23.08
N PRO A 41 -1.36 29.71 -22.60
CA PRO A 41 -0.78 28.57 -21.93
C PRO A 41 -1.71 28.20 -20.77
N ASP A 42 -2.09 26.93 -20.75
CA ASP A 42 -2.83 26.36 -19.62
C ASP A 42 -1.95 26.61 -18.38
N THR A 43 -2.28 27.64 -17.62
CA THR A 43 -1.66 27.85 -16.31
C THR A 43 -2.16 26.73 -15.43
N GLN A 44 -1.59 25.54 -15.62
CA GLN A 44 -1.67 24.46 -14.67
C GLN A 44 -1.16 25.04 -13.37
N ILE A 45 -2.09 25.37 -12.48
CA ILE A 45 -1.75 25.62 -11.08
C ILE A 45 -1.02 24.35 -10.67
N PRO A 46 0.30 24.43 -10.34
CA PRO A 46 1.03 23.24 -9.98
C PRO A 46 0.24 22.57 -8.86
N LYS A 47 -0.12 21.30 -9.05
CA LYS A 47 -0.78 20.51 -8.02
C LYS A 47 0.14 20.53 -6.80
N THR A 48 -0.16 21.39 -5.86
CA THR A 48 0.59 21.55 -4.61
C THR A 48 0.22 20.43 -3.62
N GLU A 49 -0.71 19.56 -3.99
CA GLU A 49 -1.13 18.44 -3.17
C GLU A 49 -0.25 17.23 -3.47
N LEU A 50 0.55 16.84 -2.48
CA LEU A 50 1.28 15.58 -2.48
C LEU A 50 0.29 14.45 -2.16
N GLU A 51 0.17 13.51 -3.07
CA GLU A 51 -0.67 12.34 -2.86
C GLU A 51 -0.02 11.42 -1.82
N ARG A 52 -0.71 11.17 -0.71
CA ARG A 52 -0.24 10.28 0.33
C ARG A 52 -0.36 8.84 -0.13
N PRO A 53 0.71 8.03 -0.07
CA PRO A 53 0.64 6.62 -0.44
C PRO A 53 -0.23 5.82 0.54
N GLU A 54 -0.48 4.56 0.21
CA GLU A 54 -1.16 3.63 1.09
C GLU A 54 -0.31 3.25 2.31
N PHE A 55 -0.94 2.70 3.34
CA PHE A 55 -0.29 2.27 4.56
C PHE A 55 0.88 1.30 4.27
N GLY A 56 1.99 1.52 4.95
CA GLY A 56 3.22 0.72 4.78
C GLY A 56 4.03 1.04 3.53
N GLN A 57 3.63 2.05 2.75
CA GLN A 57 4.39 2.54 1.60
C GLN A 57 4.96 3.92 1.91
N THR A 58 6.17 4.19 1.43
CA THR A 58 6.79 5.51 1.45
C THR A 58 6.99 5.97 0.02
N LYS A 59 6.62 7.21 -0.30
CA LYS A 59 6.79 7.78 -1.62
C LYS A 59 7.67 9.03 -1.56
N ASP A 60 8.74 9.03 -2.36
CA ASP A 60 9.65 10.15 -2.45
C ASP A 60 9.19 11.13 -3.52
N TYR A 61 9.18 12.42 -3.17
CA TYR A 61 8.85 13.52 -4.05
C TYR A 61 10.04 14.45 -4.17
N SER A 62 10.31 14.91 -5.39
CA SER A 62 11.26 15.96 -5.67
C SER A 62 10.49 17.24 -5.96
N LEU A 63 10.63 18.24 -5.09
CA LEU A 63 9.99 19.55 -5.21
C LEU A 63 11.04 20.56 -5.65
N THR A 64 10.79 21.25 -6.77
CA THR A 64 11.64 22.35 -7.22
C THR A 64 11.04 23.66 -6.73
N VAL A 65 11.80 24.41 -5.95
CA VAL A 65 11.44 25.75 -5.48
C VAL A 65 12.10 26.77 -6.40
N GLU A 66 11.28 27.47 -7.18
CA GLU A 66 11.71 28.50 -8.13
C GLU A 66 11.75 29.88 -7.44
N GLY A 67 12.63 30.76 -7.93
CA GLY A 67 12.65 32.16 -7.52
C GLY A 67 13.43 32.47 -6.25
N LEU A 68 14.32 31.59 -5.81
CA LEU A 68 15.30 31.89 -4.76
C LEU A 68 16.47 32.71 -5.32
N GLU A 69 17.07 33.58 -4.49
CA GLU A 69 18.22 34.39 -4.90
C GLU A 69 19.44 33.55 -5.33
N GLU A 70 19.54 32.33 -4.87
CA GLU A 70 20.60 31.36 -5.18
C GLU A 70 20.28 30.44 -6.36
N GLY A 71 19.16 30.65 -7.06
CA GLY A 71 18.63 29.79 -8.14
C GLY A 71 17.65 28.70 -7.66
N ASP A 72 17.16 27.91 -8.60
CA ASP A 72 16.19 26.87 -8.33
C ASP A 72 16.80 25.76 -7.44
N GLN A 73 16.15 25.44 -6.33
CA GLN A 73 16.58 24.38 -5.42
C GLN A 73 15.61 23.21 -5.48
N THR A 74 16.15 21.99 -5.53
CA THR A 74 15.37 20.76 -5.46
C THR A 74 15.41 20.20 -4.04
N ILE A 75 14.22 20.04 -3.43
CA ILE A 75 14.04 19.46 -2.10
C ILE A 75 13.45 18.06 -2.29
N HIS A 76 14.07 17.07 -1.67
CA HIS A 76 13.54 15.70 -1.61
C HIS A 76 12.73 15.53 -0.33
N VAL A 77 11.47 15.13 -0.48
CA VAL A 77 10.54 14.92 0.63
C VAL A 77 10.00 13.49 0.55
N SER A 78 10.25 12.71 1.60
CA SER A 78 9.65 11.38 1.75
C SER A 78 8.33 11.50 2.50
N VAL A 79 7.26 10.99 1.92
CA VAL A 79 5.91 11.01 2.49
C VAL A 79 5.51 9.58 2.82
N ASP A 80 5.31 9.32 4.11
CA ASP A 80 4.81 8.04 4.59
C ASP A 80 3.30 7.89 4.32
N GLY A 81 2.87 6.64 4.15
CA GLY A 81 1.50 6.29 3.90
C GLY A 81 0.54 6.75 5.01
N LYS A 82 -0.72 6.92 4.64
CA LYS A 82 -1.77 7.28 5.59
C LYS A 82 -2.00 6.14 6.57
N GLU A 83 -1.94 6.41 7.88
CA GLU A 83 -2.38 5.44 8.88
C GLU A 83 -3.87 5.13 8.68
N PRO A 84 -4.28 3.85 8.64
CA PRO A 84 -5.68 3.49 8.54
C PRO A 84 -6.43 3.88 9.81
N GLU A 85 -7.73 4.11 9.70
CA GLU A 85 -8.61 4.25 10.84
C GLU A 85 -8.63 2.93 11.66
N THR A 86 -9.08 2.98 12.92
CA THR A 86 -9.03 1.84 13.84
C THR A 86 -9.56 0.53 13.24
N GLN A 87 -10.65 0.61 12.48
CA GLN A 87 -11.23 -0.57 11.83
C GLN A 87 -10.34 -1.10 10.69
N GLY A 88 -9.70 -0.21 9.94
CA GLY A 88 -8.73 -0.57 8.90
C GLY A 88 -7.45 -1.17 9.51
N MET A 89 -7.01 -0.69 10.70
CA MET A 89 -5.84 -1.22 11.38
C MET A 89 -6.06 -2.66 11.86
N MET A 90 -7.27 -3.02 12.29
CA MET A 90 -7.58 -4.41 12.65
C MET A 90 -7.43 -5.35 11.47
N ALA A 91 -7.93 -4.98 10.28
CA ALA A 91 -7.74 -5.77 9.07
C ALA A 91 -6.25 -5.93 8.71
N VAL A 92 -5.46 -4.87 8.88
CA VAL A 92 -3.99 -4.92 8.68
C VAL A 92 -3.32 -5.87 9.67
N PHE A 93 -3.77 -5.90 10.93
CA PHE A 93 -3.25 -6.86 11.91
C PHE A 93 -3.64 -8.31 11.58
N ASP A 94 -4.85 -8.56 11.10
CA ASP A 94 -5.27 -9.89 10.67
C ASP A 94 -4.41 -10.39 9.49
N ASP A 95 -4.18 -9.56 8.48
CA ASP A 95 -3.31 -9.88 7.35
C ASP A 95 -1.85 -10.09 7.80
N ALA A 96 -1.37 -9.25 8.72
CA ALA A 96 -0.04 -9.38 9.29
C ALA A 96 0.11 -10.69 10.08
N PHE A 97 -0.91 -11.07 10.87
CA PHE A 97 -0.92 -12.32 11.60
C PHE A 97 -0.89 -13.54 10.67
N ASP A 98 -1.66 -13.51 9.57
CA ASP A 98 -1.63 -14.57 8.56
C ASP A 98 -0.26 -14.68 7.87
N SER A 99 0.40 -13.56 7.64
CA SER A 99 1.77 -13.54 7.11
C SER A 99 2.77 -14.11 8.13
N VAL A 100 2.66 -13.72 9.40
CA VAL A 100 3.51 -14.20 10.49
C VAL A 100 3.40 -15.71 10.65
N LYS A 101 2.20 -16.28 10.63
CA LYS A 101 1.99 -17.74 10.71
C LYS A 101 2.77 -18.53 9.64
N LYS A 102 2.94 -17.96 8.45
CA LYS A 102 3.72 -18.59 7.37
C LYS A 102 5.23 -18.42 7.58
N GLN A 103 5.66 -17.27 8.09
CA GLN A 103 7.07 -16.95 8.28
C GLN A 103 7.72 -17.75 9.41
N ILE A 104 6.99 -18.06 10.47
CA ILE A 104 7.52 -18.73 11.65
C ILE A 104 7.75 -20.24 11.48
N LEU A 105 7.26 -20.82 10.40
CA LEU A 105 7.36 -22.26 10.18
C LEU A 105 8.80 -22.76 10.12
N GLY A 106 9.75 -21.94 9.68
CA GLY A 106 11.14 -22.36 9.50
C GLY A 106 11.21 -23.55 8.51
N GLU A 107 11.67 -24.70 8.99
CA GLU A 107 11.78 -25.94 8.20
C GLU A 107 10.50 -26.83 8.29
N ASN A 108 9.50 -26.40 9.06
CA ASN A 108 8.24 -27.15 9.22
C ASN A 108 7.28 -26.90 8.07
N GLU A 109 6.52 -27.93 7.70
CA GLU A 109 5.52 -27.84 6.62
C GLU A 109 4.28 -27.03 7.02
N SER A 110 3.87 -27.17 8.30
CA SER A 110 2.68 -26.49 8.83
C SER A 110 2.72 -26.41 10.35
N LEU A 111 1.85 -25.58 10.93
CA LEU A 111 1.67 -25.50 12.39
C LEU A 111 1.01 -26.74 13.00
N GLU A 112 0.37 -27.56 12.18
CA GLU A 112 -0.23 -28.83 12.57
C GLU A 112 0.80 -30.00 12.60
N ASN A 113 2.02 -29.76 12.11
CA ASN A 113 3.08 -30.76 12.04
C ASN A 113 4.45 -30.11 12.26
N VAL A 114 4.69 -29.66 13.49
CA VAL A 114 5.91 -29.00 13.89
C VAL A 114 6.86 -30.02 14.50
N GLN A 115 8.00 -30.24 13.85
CA GLN A 115 9.03 -31.22 14.24
C GLN A 115 10.37 -30.56 14.60
N THR A 116 10.54 -29.29 14.22
CA THR A 116 11.72 -28.47 14.50
C THR A 116 11.32 -27.15 15.15
N ASN A 117 12.28 -26.47 15.74
CA ASN A 117 12.03 -25.18 16.37
C ASN A 117 11.41 -24.18 15.39
N LEU A 118 10.51 -23.32 15.91
CA LEU A 118 9.91 -22.26 15.13
C LEU A 118 10.88 -21.07 15.00
N SER A 119 10.82 -20.37 13.88
CA SER A 119 11.59 -19.15 13.62
C SER A 119 10.76 -17.91 13.93
N LEU A 120 10.65 -17.54 15.21
CA LEU A 120 9.79 -16.45 15.66
C LEU A 120 10.35 -15.10 15.18
N VAL A 121 9.53 -14.35 14.42
CA VAL A 121 9.89 -13.02 13.90
C VAL A 121 9.49 -11.94 14.89
N SER A 122 10.26 -10.85 14.97
CA SER A 122 10.00 -9.72 15.86
C SER A 122 9.30 -8.53 15.17
N SER A 123 9.18 -8.55 13.84
CA SER A 123 8.50 -7.52 13.05
C SER A 123 8.04 -8.06 11.71
N THR A 124 7.06 -7.36 11.12
CA THR A 124 6.58 -7.63 9.76
C THR A 124 7.10 -6.58 8.77
N ILE A 125 6.84 -6.80 7.48
CA ILE A 125 7.20 -5.87 6.39
C ILE A 125 6.53 -4.48 6.51
N TYR A 126 5.41 -4.37 7.25
CA TYR A 126 4.72 -3.10 7.48
C TYR A 126 5.21 -2.36 8.75
N GLY A 127 6.33 -2.80 9.34
CA GLY A 127 6.85 -2.22 10.58
C GLY A 127 6.01 -2.54 11.82
N ILE A 128 5.06 -3.47 11.74
CA ILE A 128 4.31 -3.98 12.90
C ILE A 128 5.26 -4.82 13.74
N ARG A 129 5.38 -4.49 15.02
CA ARG A 129 6.16 -5.27 15.98
C ARG A 129 5.39 -6.50 16.39
N VAL A 130 6.11 -7.61 16.52
CA VAL A 130 5.57 -8.90 16.95
C VAL A 130 6.26 -9.30 18.25
N ALA A 131 5.49 -9.52 19.30
CA ALA A 131 5.99 -10.06 20.55
C ALA A 131 5.30 -11.41 20.85
N TRP A 132 6.08 -12.34 21.34
CA TRP A 132 5.68 -13.72 21.59
C TRP A 132 5.68 -14.02 23.07
N LYS A 133 4.71 -14.82 23.49
CA LYS A 133 4.66 -15.37 24.84
C LYS A 133 4.09 -16.78 24.78
N SER A 134 4.82 -17.75 25.29
CA SER A 134 4.29 -19.09 25.43
C SER A 134 3.25 -19.17 26.54
N LEU A 135 2.15 -19.84 26.26
CA LEU A 135 1.14 -20.22 27.25
C LEU A 135 1.38 -21.63 27.79
N THR A 136 2.29 -22.39 27.15
CA THR A 136 2.72 -23.73 27.53
C THR A 136 4.25 -23.85 27.48
N PRO A 137 4.98 -23.12 28.35
CA PRO A 137 6.43 -23.02 28.26
C PRO A 137 7.18 -24.35 28.48
N GLU A 138 6.52 -25.34 29.09
CA GLU A 138 7.02 -26.70 29.23
C GLU A 138 7.07 -27.49 27.92
N LEU A 139 6.32 -27.05 26.90
CA LEU A 139 6.27 -27.67 25.57
C LEU A 139 7.08 -26.85 24.54
N LEU A 140 6.88 -25.56 24.54
CA LEU A 140 7.46 -24.62 23.58
C LEU A 140 7.72 -23.29 24.31
N ASP A 141 8.93 -22.75 24.26
CA ASP A 141 9.27 -21.49 24.95
C ASP A 141 8.92 -20.23 24.15
N ASP A 142 9.20 -19.05 24.75
CA ASP A 142 8.95 -17.73 24.15
C ASP A 142 9.80 -17.45 22.90
N PHE A 143 10.82 -18.25 22.64
CA PHE A 143 11.73 -18.15 21.50
C PHE A 143 11.41 -19.14 20.37
N GLY A 144 10.38 -19.97 20.56
CA GLY A 144 9.99 -20.99 19.59
C GLY A 144 10.82 -22.27 19.69
N VAL A 145 11.54 -22.47 20.80
CA VAL A 145 12.35 -23.67 21.03
C VAL A 145 11.48 -24.75 21.71
N ILE A 146 11.48 -25.94 21.13
CA ILE A 146 10.75 -27.11 21.69
C ILE A 146 11.47 -27.57 22.95
N GLN A 147 10.76 -27.60 24.09
CA GLN A 147 11.31 -27.96 25.40
C GLN A 147 11.03 -29.42 25.80
N ILE A 148 9.98 -30.02 25.25
CA ILE A 148 9.63 -31.40 25.53
C ILE A 148 10.54 -32.38 24.77
N GLN A 149 11.09 -33.38 25.46
CA GLN A 149 11.98 -34.39 24.87
C GLN A 149 11.23 -35.59 24.30
N ASP A 150 10.17 -36.04 25.00
CA ASP A 150 9.36 -37.18 24.62
C ASP A 150 7.98 -36.73 24.10
N ILE A 151 7.87 -36.49 22.81
CA ILE A 151 6.59 -36.12 22.17
C ILE A 151 5.79 -37.40 21.93
N PRO A 152 4.51 -37.46 22.40
CA PRO A 152 3.62 -38.59 22.10
C PRO A 152 3.44 -38.82 20.60
N SER A 153 3.18 -40.05 20.19
CA SER A 153 3.00 -40.37 18.77
C SER A 153 1.83 -39.65 18.10
N GLU A 154 0.81 -39.32 18.88
CA GLU A 154 -0.34 -38.47 18.48
C GLU A 154 -0.02 -37.00 18.44
N GLY A 155 1.15 -36.60 18.91
CA GLY A 155 1.57 -35.19 19.06
C GLY A 155 0.97 -34.53 20.29
N VAL A 156 1.45 -33.30 20.57
CA VAL A 156 0.97 -32.46 21.66
C VAL A 156 0.77 -31.04 21.16
N THR A 157 -0.27 -30.35 21.64
CA THR A 157 -0.55 -28.96 21.23
C THR A 157 0.05 -28.00 22.23
N ALA A 158 0.96 -27.15 21.76
CA ALA A 158 1.48 -25.99 22.47
C ALA A 158 0.70 -24.73 22.02
N GLN A 159 0.65 -23.72 22.89
CA GLN A 159 -0.03 -22.47 22.63
C GLN A 159 0.91 -21.28 22.76
N LEU A 160 0.92 -20.41 21.77
CA LEU A 160 1.64 -19.15 21.77
C LEU A 160 0.65 -17.99 21.73
N GLN A 161 0.84 -17.00 22.60
CA GLN A 161 0.19 -15.71 22.48
C GLN A 161 1.07 -14.81 21.62
N VAL A 162 0.45 -14.16 20.64
CA VAL A 162 1.09 -13.23 19.70
C VAL A 162 0.51 -11.85 19.93
N LYS A 163 1.35 -10.88 20.26
CA LYS A 163 0.99 -9.48 20.35
C LYS A 163 1.52 -8.74 19.13
N LEU A 164 0.63 -8.20 18.32
CA LEU A 164 0.97 -7.28 17.25
C LEU A 164 0.78 -5.84 17.74
N SER A 165 1.74 -4.96 17.45
CA SER A 165 1.66 -3.56 17.87
C SER A 165 2.22 -2.62 16.81
N TYR A 166 1.50 -1.51 16.58
CA TYR A 166 1.89 -0.44 15.68
C TYR A 166 1.38 0.90 16.24
N SER A 167 2.28 1.86 16.42
CA SER A 167 1.95 3.14 17.05
C SER A 167 1.22 2.95 18.40
N MET A 168 -0.02 3.38 18.51
CA MET A 168 -0.86 3.20 19.72
C MET A 168 -1.78 1.96 19.65
N TYR A 169 -1.79 1.23 18.53
CA TYR A 169 -2.66 0.09 18.35
C TYR A 169 -1.98 -1.20 18.78
N GLU A 170 -2.72 -2.06 19.45
CA GLU A 170 -2.28 -3.38 19.89
C GLU A 170 -3.39 -4.41 19.67
N GLN A 171 -3.01 -5.59 19.20
CA GLN A 171 -3.91 -6.72 19.03
C GLN A 171 -3.24 -8.01 19.49
N TYR A 172 -4.02 -8.86 20.15
CA TYR A 172 -3.55 -10.15 20.66
C TYR A 172 -4.23 -11.29 19.92
N TYR A 173 -3.42 -12.30 19.56
CA TYR A 173 -3.87 -13.54 18.96
C TYR A 173 -3.35 -14.71 19.75
N THR A 174 -4.04 -15.85 19.66
CA THR A 174 -3.56 -17.13 20.17
C THR A 174 -3.30 -18.05 18.99
N LEU A 175 -2.16 -18.72 19.00
CA LEU A 175 -1.72 -19.62 17.96
C LEU A 175 -1.53 -21.01 18.58
N ASP A 176 -2.26 -21.98 18.08
CA ASP A 176 -2.07 -23.39 18.41
C ASP A 176 -1.00 -24.00 17.50
N VAL A 177 -0.07 -24.71 18.09
CA VAL A 177 1.07 -25.35 17.43
C VAL A 177 1.08 -26.80 17.82
N ARG A 178 0.92 -27.71 16.86
CA ARG A 178 0.96 -29.14 17.12
C ARG A 178 2.38 -29.67 16.93
N LEU A 179 3.01 -30.01 18.04
CA LEU A 179 4.33 -30.61 18.09
C LEU A 179 4.22 -32.11 17.76
N MET A 180 5.02 -32.57 16.80
CA MET A 180 5.06 -33.96 16.38
C MET A 180 6.47 -34.53 16.55
N MET A 181 6.54 -35.84 16.78
CA MET A 181 7.85 -36.50 16.86
C MET A 181 8.58 -36.35 15.50
N PRO A 182 9.84 -35.91 15.49
CA PRO A 182 10.60 -35.83 14.24
C PRO A 182 10.69 -37.23 13.60
N LYS A 183 10.42 -37.31 12.30
CA LYS A 183 10.61 -38.54 11.55
C LYS A 183 12.08 -38.93 11.64
N LYS A 184 12.36 -40.04 12.30
CA LYS A 184 13.71 -40.63 12.37
C LYS A 184 14.11 -40.94 10.94
N ASP A 185 15.06 -40.19 10.36
CA ASP A 185 15.62 -40.53 9.07
C ASP A 185 16.15 -41.97 9.13
N ALA A 186 15.58 -42.86 8.30
CA ALA A 186 15.94 -44.28 8.22
C ALA A 186 17.40 -44.51 7.77
N GLN A 187 18.14 -43.43 7.49
CA GLN A 187 19.53 -43.53 7.03
C GLN A 187 20.57 -43.66 8.15
N LEU A 188 20.24 -43.43 9.41
CA LEU A 188 21.22 -43.61 10.51
C LEU A 188 21.30 -45.01 11.07
N SER A 189 20.54 -45.99 10.53
CA SER A 189 20.51 -47.38 10.97
C SER A 189 21.54 -48.27 10.30
N LEU A 190 22.43 -47.79 9.47
CA LEU A 190 23.48 -48.58 8.75
C LEU A 190 24.91 -48.31 9.19
N ILE A 191 25.12 -47.87 10.43
CA ILE A 191 26.47 -48.04 11.01
C ILE A 191 26.55 -49.47 11.58
N HIS A 192 26.83 -50.40 10.69
CA HIS A 192 27.26 -51.75 11.05
C HIS A 192 28.64 -51.64 11.64
N ILE A 193 28.78 -51.69 12.98
CA ILE A 193 30.06 -51.84 13.64
C ILE A 193 30.51 -53.28 13.36
N SER A 194 31.39 -53.43 12.36
CA SER A 194 32.12 -54.69 12.19
C SER A 194 33.14 -54.74 13.31
N GLU A 195 32.95 -55.63 14.29
CA GLU A 195 33.97 -55.98 15.27
C GLU A 195 35.14 -56.62 14.54
N PRO A 196 36.42 -56.19 14.82
CA PRO A 196 37.60 -56.92 14.30
C PRO A 196 37.79 -58.19 15.12
N THR A 197 37.79 -59.32 14.44
CA THR A 197 38.31 -60.62 14.92
C THR A 197 39.80 -60.61 15.02
#